data_6bebcbd1abb3bd5be11f2b41c14066b7
#
_entry.id   6bebcbd1abb3bd5be11f2b41c14066b7
#
_cell.length_a   1.000
_cell.length_b   1.000
_cell.length_c   1.000
_cell.angle_alpha   90.00
_cell.angle_beta   90.00
_cell.angle_gamma   90.00
#
_symmetry.space_group_name_H-M   'P 1'
#
loop_
_entity.id
_entity.type
_entity.pdbx_description
1 polymer ?
#
loop_
_entity_poly.entity_id
_entity_poly.type
_entity_poly.pdbx_seq_one_letter_code
_entity_poly.pdbx_strand_id
1 'polypeptide(L)' 'EDLNERVDFILVDMQVKNNGGPSIIRELKRQKITKNIPIALIADREADEFQANRVGADFFAVKPLSKTKLNNFFNKE' A
#
# COMPACT_ATOMS: atom_id res chain seq x y z
N GLU A 1 13.82 -15.55 -11.43
CA GLU A 1 13.20 -15.21 -10.25
C GLU A 1 13.92 -15.69 -9.01
N ASP A 2 14.15 -14.80 -8.15
CA ASP A 2 14.87 -15.10 -6.93
C ASP A 2 13.88 -15.40 -5.80
N LEU A 3 13.79 -16.63 -5.40
CA LEU A 3 12.84 -17.05 -4.40
C LEU A 3 13.27 -16.68 -3.00
N ASN A 4 14.48 -16.22 -2.85
CA ASN A 4 14.99 -15.84 -1.55
C ASN A 4 14.78 -14.37 -1.22
N GLU A 5 14.27 -13.63 -2.17
CA GLU A 5 14.04 -12.23 -1.95
C GLU A 5 12.93 -12.04 -0.95
N ARG A 6 13.12 -11.05 -0.09
CA ARG A 6 12.14 -10.70 0.90
C ARG A 6 11.44 -9.42 0.52
N VAL A 7 10.15 -9.38 0.72
CA VAL A 7 9.39 -8.17 0.54
C VAL A 7 9.00 -7.68 1.93
N ASP A 8 9.49 -6.51 2.29
CA ASP A 8 9.21 -5.96 3.61
C ASP A 8 8.16 -4.87 3.60
N PHE A 9 7.76 -4.40 2.42
CA PHE A 9 6.83 -3.29 2.33
C PHE A 9 6.30 -3.22 0.90
N ILE A 10 5.03 -2.88 0.76
CA ILE A 10 4.41 -2.82 -0.57
C ILE A 10 3.74 -1.47 -0.76
N LEU A 11 4.02 -0.84 -1.89
CA LEU A 11 3.33 0.39 -2.28
C LEU A 11 2.37 0.06 -3.41
N VAL A 12 1.12 0.46 -3.27
CA VAL A 12 0.12 0.23 -4.30
C VAL A 12 -0.47 1.57 -4.72
N ASP A 13 -0.44 1.84 -6.02
CA ASP A 13 -1.01 3.05 -6.57
C ASP A 13 -2.51 2.85 -6.72
N MET A 14 -3.29 3.82 -6.25
CA MET A 14 -4.74 3.77 -6.35
C MET A 14 -5.19 3.53 -7.79
N GLN A 15 -4.46 4.13 -8.75
CA GLN A 15 -4.85 4.12 -10.15
C GLN A 15 -4.49 2.85 -10.90
N VAL A 16 -3.75 1.95 -10.28
CA VAL A 16 -3.30 0.77 -11.00
C VAL A 16 -4.50 0.02 -11.56
N LYS A 17 -4.40 -0.38 -12.81
CA LYS A 17 -5.45 -1.15 -13.49
C LYS A 17 -6.83 -0.53 -13.31
N ASN A 18 -6.95 0.72 -13.72
CA ASN A 18 -8.23 1.42 -13.69
C ASN A 18 -8.82 1.49 -12.29
N ASN A 19 -8.05 2.04 -11.38
CA ASN A 19 -8.47 2.22 -9.99
C ASN A 19 -8.60 0.91 -9.23
N GLY A 20 -7.78 -0.06 -9.61
CA GLY A 20 -7.83 -1.36 -8.96
C GLY A 20 -6.95 -1.49 -7.73
N GLY A 21 -6.31 -0.39 -7.29
CA GLY A 21 -5.44 -0.46 -6.13
C GLY A 21 -6.07 -1.11 -4.91
N PRO A 22 -7.26 -0.66 -4.50
CA PRO A 22 -7.90 -1.27 -3.32
C PRO A 22 -8.15 -2.77 -3.47
N SER A 23 -8.52 -3.20 -4.67
CA SER A 23 -8.74 -4.63 -4.89
C SER A 23 -7.47 -5.43 -4.73
N ILE A 24 -6.36 -4.87 -5.20
CA ILE A 24 -5.08 -5.54 -5.08
C ILE A 24 -4.71 -5.67 -3.61
N ILE A 25 -4.91 -4.62 -2.83
CA ILE A 25 -4.57 -4.65 -1.42
C ILE A 25 -5.44 -5.68 -0.70
N ARG A 26 -6.73 -5.70 -1.02
CA ARG A 26 -7.62 -6.68 -0.41
C ARG A 26 -7.12 -8.09 -0.68
N GLU A 27 -6.72 -8.35 -1.91
CA GLU A 27 -6.25 -9.67 -2.27
C GLU A 27 -4.96 -10.02 -1.54
N LEU A 28 -4.04 -9.08 -1.46
CA LEU A 28 -2.78 -9.32 -0.75
C LEU A 28 -3.02 -9.60 0.72
N LYS A 29 -3.97 -8.91 1.33
CA LYS A 29 -4.25 -9.11 2.74
C LYS A 29 -4.94 -10.44 3.02
N ARG A 30 -5.48 -11.07 2.00
CA ARG A 30 -6.13 -12.36 2.17
C ARG A 30 -5.18 -13.53 2.03
N GLN A 31 -4.00 -13.31 1.49
CA GLN A 31 -3.08 -14.41 1.23
C GLN A 31 -2.12 -14.59 2.38
N LYS A 32 -1.86 -15.84 2.72
CA LYS A 32 -0.99 -16.17 3.82
C LYS A 32 0.39 -15.54 3.70
N ILE A 33 0.92 -15.52 2.49
CA ILE A 33 2.29 -15.07 2.29
C ILE A 33 2.41 -13.57 2.49
N THR A 34 1.37 -12.81 2.11
CA THR A 34 1.47 -11.36 2.07
C THR A 34 0.64 -10.65 3.14
N LYS A 35 -0.22 -11.35 3.85
CA LYS A 35 -1.17 -10.66 4.73
C LYS A 35 -0.51 -9.85 5.84
N ASN A 36 0.69 -10.21 6.23
CA ASN A 36 1.38 -9.49 7.30
C ASN A 36 2.39 -8.46 6.81
N ILE A 37 2.51 -8.30 5.50
CA ILE A 37 3.43 -7.30 4.95
C ILE A 37 2.75 -5.94 4.96
N PRO A 38 3.39 -4.90 5.53
CA PRO A 38 2.79 -3.57 5.53
C PRO A 38 2.56 -3.07 4.10
N ILE A 39 1.39 -2.50 3.87
CA ILE A 39 1.01 -2.02 2.55
C ILE A 39 0.53 -0.58 2.65
N ALA A 40 1.01 0.28 1.75
CA ALA A 40 0.57 1.65 1.66
C ALA A 40 -0.21 1.85 0.37
N LEU A 41 -1.32 2.55 0.46
CA LEU A 41 -2.09 2.96 -0.71
C LEU A 41 -1.73 4.40 -1.04
N ILE A 42 -1.33 4.64 -2.28
CA ILE A 42 -0.94 5.96 -2.74
C ILE A 42 -2.01 6.47 -3.69
N ALA A 43 -2.57 7.61 -3.39
CA ALA A 43 -3.72 8.11 -4.14
C ALA A 43 -3.51 9.53 -4.63
N ASP A 44 -4.44 9.99 -5.45
CA ASP A 44 -4.42 11.35 -5.95
C ASP A 44 -5.24 12.31 -5.10
N ARG A 45 -6.11 11.77 -4.24
CA ARG A 45 -7.01 12.58 -3.43
C ARG A 45 -7.11 12.05 -2.02
N GLU A 46 -7.26 12.97 -1.08
CA GLU A 46 -7.45 12.55 0.31
C GLU A 46 -8.73 11.77 0.52
N ALA A 47 -9.72 12.02 -0.31
CA ALA A 47 -10.98 11.31 -0.16
C ALA A 47 -10.83 9.81 -0.32
N ASP A 48 -9.75 9.37 -0.97
CA ASP A 48 -9.53 7.95 -1.18
C ASP A 48 -9.05 7.23 0.07
N GLU A 49 -8.78 7.95 1.15
CA GLU A 49 -8.40 7.31 2.40
C GLU A 49 -9.46 6.35 2.89
N PHE A 50 -10.69 6.64 2.59
CA PHE A 50 -11.80 5.76 2.94
C PHE A 50 -11.58 4.37 2.35
N GLN A 51 -11.13 4.31 1.10
CA GLN A 51 -10.86 3.03 0.45
C GLN A 51 -9.68 2.31 1.11
N ALA A 52 -8.65 3.06 1.49
CA ALA A 52 -7.50 2.45 2.14
C ALA A 52 -7.93 1.75 3.43
N ASN A 53 -8.78 2.41 4.20
CA ASN A 53 -9.24 1.83 5.45
C ASN A 53 -10.10 0.59 5.23
N ARG A 54 -10.91 0.62 4.19
CA ARG A 54 -11.80 -0.50 3.91
C ARG A 54 -11.06 -1.77 3.56
N VAL A 55 -9.95 -1.65 2.86
CA VAL A 55 -9.23 -2.85 2.41
C VAL A 55 -8.09 -3.22 3.32
N GLY A 56 -7.88 -2.48 4.39
CA GLY A 56 -6.87 -2.85 5.37
C GLY A 56 -5.46 -2.39 5.04
N ALA A 57 -5.33 -1.32 4.25
CA ALA A 57 -4.01 -0.75 4.02
C ALA A 57 -3.45 -0.24 5.33
N ASP A 58 -2.16 -0.44 5.51
CA ASP A 58 -1.51 0.00 6.76
C ASP A 58 -1.17 1.46 6.74
N PHE A 59 -0.99 2.03 5.56
CA PHE A 59 -0.64 3.44 5.39
C PHE A 59 -1.38 4.01 4.20
N PHE A 60 -1.52 5.33 4.21
CA PHE A 60 -2.16 6.04 3.12
C PHE A 60 -1.42 7.34 2.89
N ALA A 61 -1.21 7.70 1.63
CA ALA A 61 -0.60 8.98 1.31
C ALA A 61 -1.14 9.48 -0.01
N VAL A 62 -1.13 10.81 -0.15
CA VAL A 62 -1.58 11.46 -1.37
C VAL A 62 -0.36 11.95 -2.13
N LYS A 63 -0.38 11.77 -3.43
CA LYS A 63 0.71 12.24 -4.29
C LYS A 63 0.85 13.74 -4.20
N PRO A 64 2.03 14.25 -4.39
CA PRO A 64 3.26 13.54 -4.73
C PRO A 64 3.90 12.90 -3.52
N LEU A 65 4.58 11.79 -3.73
CA LEU A 65 5.32 11.15 -2.67
C LEU A 65 6.64 11.88 -2.49
N SER A 66 6.86 12.39 -1.31
CA SER A 66 8.12 13.06 -1.00
C SER A 66 8.98 12.09 -0.22
N LYS A 67 10.25 12.45 -0.12
CA LYS A 67 11.17 11.68 0.69
C LYS A 67 10.68 11.63 2.14
N THR A 68 10.14 12.74 2.62
CA THR A 68 9.62 12.80 3.99
C THR A 68 8.50 11.81 4.20
N LYS A 69 7.56 11.74 3.25
CA LYS A 69 6.45 10.80 3.38
C LYS A 69 6.93 9.37 3.37
N LEU A 70 7.88 9.04 2.51
CA LEU A 70 8.41 7.69 2.46
C LEU A 70 9.13 7.34 3.76
N ASN A 71 9.90 8.28 4.30
CA ASN A 71 10.60 8.03 5.55
C ASN A 71 9.63 7.78 6.68
N ASN A 72 8.49 8.48 6.67
CA ASN A 72 7.50 8.26 7.72
C ASN A 72 6.94 6.86 7.68
N PHE A 73 6.80 6.29 6.50
CA PHE A 73 6.34 4.90 6.40
C PHE A 73 7.36 3.94 7.01
N PHE A 74 8.63 4.12 6.66
CA PHE A 74 9.66 3.17 7.05
C PHE A 74 10.12 3.33 8.47
N ASN A 75 9.98 4.52 9.03
CA ASN A 75 10.46 4.80 10.38
C ASN A 75 9.36 4.79 11.42
N LYS A 76 8.19 4.39 11.03
CA LYS A 76 7.08 4.35 11.93
C LYS A 76 7.21 3.16 12.86
N GLU A 77 7.11 3.43 14.13
CA GLU A 77 7.21 2.36 15.13
C GLU A 77 5.96 2.29 15.99
#